data_d3fd89dfa39bba42ed2f24b2eb30e3c0
#
_entry.id   d3fd89dfa39bba42ed2f24b2eb30e3c0
#
_cell.length_a   1.000
_cell.length_b   1.000
_cell.length_c   1.000
_cell.angle_alpha   90.00
_cell.angle_beta   90.00
_cell.angle_gamma   90.00
#
_symmetry.space_group_name_H-M   'P 1'
#
loop_
_entity.id
_entity.type
_entity.pdbx_description
1 polymer ?
#
loop_
_entity_poly.entity_id
_entity_poly.type
_entity_poly.pdbx_seq_one_letter_code
_entity_poly.pdbx_strand_id
1 'polypeptide(L)'
;MDEFNLSAGAINETDDRREIIKQKLRQYYDGRIVRKDLTKSIREGANVPVYVLEYLLGQYCNSDDQEIIDEGVDNVKRILRDNYVRPDEAQKILSLLRERGSYTVIDRITVVLNTKEDRYEATFSNLGIKNIPISADYVKDFDRLLCGGIWCILQLDYEFIEEDKKNTQPIRIRKLTPIQMPHVDMDEVKNGRKAFTKEEWMDILLRSTGMEPDKLSDRAKW
;
A
#
# COMPACT_ATOMS: atom_id res chain seq x y z
N MET A 1 13.93 -30.28 -38.88
CA MET A 1 12.54 -30.17 -38.37
C MET A 1 12.44 -30.29 -36.83
N ASP A 2 13.55 -30.09 -36.10
CA ASP A 2 13.58 -30.38 -34.63
C ASP A 2 13.77 -29.17 -33.70
N GLU A 3 13.97 -27.99 -34.23
CA GLU A 3 14.12 -26.79 -33.38
C GLU A 3 12.80 -26.16 -32.91
N PHE A 4 11.68 -26.45 -33.61
CA PHE A 4 10.36 -25.90 -33.24
C PHE A 4 9.67 -26.65 -32.11
N ASN A 5 10.03 -27.90 -31.84
CA ASN A 5 9.41 -28.71 -30.76
C ASN A 5 10.04 -28.49 -29.40
N LEU A 6 11.30 -28.09 -29.32
CA LEU A 6 11.99 -27.77 -28.05
C LEU A 6 11.50 -26.46 -27.41
N SER A 7 11.09 -25.49 -28.23
CA SER A 7 10.59 -24.20 -27.73
C SER A 7 9.17 -24.30 -27.14
N ALA A 8 8.30 -25.13 -27.70
CA ALA A 8 6.91 -25.29 -27.22
C ALA A 8 6.84 -26.05 -25.88
N GLY A 9 7.72 -27.09 -25.69
CA GLY A 9 7.81 -27.81 -24.43
C GLY A 9 8.34 -26.94 -23.28
N ALA A 10 9.36 -26.15 -23.52
CA ALA A 10 9.94 -25.25 -22.52
C ALA A 10 9.01 -24.10 -22.11
N ILE A 11 8.15 -23.62 -23.01
CA ILE A 11 7.14 -22.57 -22.73
C ILE A 11 6.05 -23.15 -21.82
N ASN A 12 5.57 -24.37 -22.07
CA ASN A 12 4.55 -25.00 -21.22
C ASN A 12 5.08 -25.29 -19.79
N GLU A 13 6.31 -25.80 -19.66
CA GLU A 13 6.89 -26.07 -18.32
C GLU A 13 7.11 -24.79 -17.50
N THR A 14 7.49 -23.68 -18.11
CA THR A 14 7.65 -22.38 -17.41
C THR A 14 6.32 -21.78 -17.00
N ASP A 15 5.29 -21.91 -17.79
CA ASP A 15 3.95 -21.41 -17.48
C ASP A 15 3.28 -22.25 -16.38
N ASP A 16 3.40 -23.59 -16.42
CA ASP A 16 2.93 -24.48 -15.39
C ASP A 16 3.62 -24.19 -14.03
N ARG A 17 4.93 -23.97 -14.06
CA ARG A 17 5.68 -23.62 -12.85
C ARG A 17 5.26 -22.30 -12.25
N ARG A 18 5.01 -21.29 -13.09
CA ARG A 18 4.49 -19.98 -12.63
C ARG A 18 3.15 -20.12 -11.95
N GLU A 19 2.25 -20.90 -12.51
CA GLU A 19 0.91 -21.10 -11.93
C GLU A 19 0.98 -21.83 -10.59
N ILE A 20 1.84 -22.85 -10.46
CA ILE A 20 2.09 -23.55 -9.18
C ILE A 20 2.61 -22.58 -8.12
N ILE A 21 3.60 -21.75 -8.44
CA ILE A 21 4.14 -20.73 -7.53
C ILE A 21 3.04 -19.75 -7.10
N LYS A 22 2.20 -19.31 -8.02
CA LYS A 22 1.10 -18.38 -7.78
C LYS A 22 0.05 -18.97 -6.84
N GLN A 23 -0.35 -20.22 -7.05
CA GLN A 23 -1.27 -20.93 -6.16
C GLN A 23 -0.70 -21.07 -4.75
N LYS A 24 0.57 -21.47 -4.61
CA LYS A 24 1.25 -21.54 -3.32
C LYS A 24 1.32 -20.16 -2.64
N LEU A 25 1.63 -19.10 -3.37
CA LEU A 25 1.66 -17.74 -2.83
C LEU A 25 0.29 -17.34 -2.27
N ARG A 26 -0.80 -17.59 -3.01
CA ARG A 26 -2.16 -17.34 -2.54
C ARG A 26 -2.49 -18.11 -1.27
N GLN A 27 -2.07 -19.40 -1.21
CA GLN A 27 -2.35 -20.24 -0.06
C GLN A 27 -1.61 -19.81 1.21
N TYR A 28 -0.34 -19.40 1.10
CA TYR A 28 0.53 -19.16 2.25
C TYR A 28 0.82 -17.68 2.54
N TYR A 29 0.57 -16.79 1.55
CA TYR A 29 0.89 -15.36 1.63
C TYR A 29 -0.25 -14.49 1.12
N ASP A 30 -1.49 -14.93 1.28
CA ASP A 30 -2.65 -14.13 0.87
C ASP A 30 -2.66 -12.74 1.54
N GLY A 31 -3.09 -11.73 0.78
CA GLY A 31 -3.04 -10.33 1.23
C GLY A 31 -1.64 -9.68 1.27
N ARG A 32 -0.57 -10.44 0.96
CA ARG A 32 0.82 -9.94 0.90
C ARG A 32 1.39 -9.93 -0.52
N ILE A 33 0.59 -10.36 -1.49
CA ILE A 33 0.98 -10.39 -2.91
C ILE A 33 0.79 -8.99 -3.49
N VAL A 34 1.82 -8.49 -4.15
CA VAL A 34 1.77 -7.20 -4.86
C VAL A 34 1.91 -7.40 -6.37
N ARG A 35 1.18 -6.59 -7.12
CA ARG A 35 1.17 -6.61 -8.58
C ARG A 35 2.18 -5.61 -9.14
N LYS A 36 3.47 -5.97 -9.05
CA LYS A 36 4.56 -5.10 -9.54
C LYS A 36 4.52 -4.84 -11.05
N ASP A 37 3.96 -5.77 -11.79
CA ASP A 37 3.70 -5.65 -13.22
C ASP A 37 2.77 -4.45 -13.53
N LEU A 38 1.77 -4.21 -12.68
CA LEU A 38 0.81 -3.12 -12.85
C LEU A 38 1.31 -1.77 -12.34
N THR A 39 2.32 -1.75 -11.47
CA THR A 39 2.87 -0.50 -10.93
C THR A 39 3.40 0.43 -12.01
N LYS A 40 3.96 -0.12 -13.08
CA LYS A 40 4.49 0.67 -14.20
C LYS A 40 3.40 1.44 -14.93
N SER A 41 2.21 0.86 -15.09
CA SER A 41 1.09 1.47 -15.83
C SER A 41 0.47 2.68 -15.10
N ILE A 42 0.67 2.78 -13.77
CA ILE A 42 0.10 3.86 -12.94
C ILE A 42 1.14 4.93 -12.61
N ARG A 43 2.44 4.60 -12.66
CA ARG A 43 3.54 5.46 -12.22
C ARG A 43 3.71 6.72 -13.08
N GLU A 44 3.23 6.72 -14.32
CA GLU A 44 3.30 7.87 -15.22
C GLU A 44 2.30 8.95 -14.76
N GLY A 45 2.81 9.97 -14.08
CA GLY A 45 2.05 11.16 -13.67
C GLY A 45 1.67 11.30 -12.20
N ALA A 46 1.92 10.29 -11.37
CA ALA A 46 1.66 10.38 -9.93
C ALA A 46 2.98 10.35 -9.14
N ASN A 47 3.31 11.42 -8.44
CA ASN A 47 4.44 11.45 -7.50
C ASN A 47 4.07 10.73 -6.18
N VAL A 48 3.66 9.45 -6.31
CA VAL A 48 3.17 8.60 -5.23
C VAL A 48 4.27 7.59 -4.88
N PRO A 49 4.55 7.34 -3.60
CA PRO A 49 5.47 6.28 -3.21
C PRO A 49 5.05 4.92 -3.76
N VAL A 50 6.01 4.16 -4.28
CA VAL A 50 5.74 2.87 -4.96
C VAL A 50 4.95 1.90 -4.08
N TYR A 51 5.27 1.81 -2.79
CA TYR A 51 4.57 0.91 -1.87
C TYR A 51 3.10 1.30 -1.61
N VAL A 52 2.73 2.58 -1.79
CA VAL A 52 1.32 3.01 -1.75
C VAL A 52 0.57 2.46 -2.96
N LEU A 53 1.21 2.51 -4.15
CA LEU A 53 0.67 1.89 -5.36
C LEU A 53 0.54 0.38 -5.21
N GLU A 54 1.60 -0.27 -4.72
CA GLU A 54 1.62 -1.72 -4.50
C GLU A 54 0.51 -2.16 -3.54
N TYR A 55 0.29 -1.43 -2.46
CA TYR A 55 -0.79 -1.70 -1.52
C TYR A 55 -2.17 -1.60 -2.19
N LEU A 56 -2.45 -0.50 -2.89
CA LEU A 56 -3.74 -0.29 -3.54
C LEU A 56 -3.96 -1.33 -4.65
N LEU A 57 -2.96 -1.61 -5.47
CA LEU A 57 -3.06 -2.64 -6.50
C LEU A 57 -3.29 -4.04 -5.89
N GLY A 58 -2.64 -4.35 -4.78
CA GLY A 58 -2.89 -5.60 -4.06
C GLY A 58 -4.32 -5.73 -3.54
N GLN A 59 -4.97 -4.61 -3.19
CA GLN A 59 -6.36 -4.63 -2.75
C GLN A 59 -7.37 -4.76 -3.89
N TYR A 60 -7.13 -4.12 -5.03
CA TYR A 60 -8.10 -3.99 -6.11
C TYR A 60 -7.83 -4.89 -7.33
N CYS A 61 -6.61 -5.40 -7.50
CA CYS A 61 -6.21 -6.18 -8.68
C CYS A 61 -5.80 -7.61 -8.33
N ASN A 62 -6.31 -8.18 -7.24
CA ASN A 62 -6.04 -9.55 -6.80
C ASN A 62 -6.95 -10.56 -7.52
N SER A 63 -6.86 -10.61 -8.86
CA SER A 63 -7.60 -11.52 -9.72
C SER A 63 -6.71 -12.00 -10.88
N ASP A 64 -7.14 -13.09 -11.54
CA ASP A 64 -6.57 -13.57 -12.80
C ASP A 64 -7.39 -13.13 -14.02
N ASP A 65 -8.60 -12.63 -13.77
CA ASP A 65 -9.48 -12.11 -14.81
C ASP A 65 -9.02 -10.71 -15.24
N GLN A 66 -8.76 -10.55 -16.54
CA GLN A 66 -8.24 -9.30 -17.10
C GLN A 66 -9.24 -8.14 -16.96
N GLU A 67 -10.53 -8.40 -17.10
CA GLU A 67 -11.58 -7.36 -16.93
C GLU A 67 -11.59 -6.84 -15.50
N ILE A 68 -11.50 -7.73 -14.52
CA ILE A 68 -11.45 -7.36 -13.09
C ILE A 68 -10.16 -6.60 -12.77
N ILE A 69 -9.04 -7.00 -13.39
CA ILE A 69 -7.75 -6.30 -13.24
C ILE A 69 -7.84 -4.88 -13.81
N ASP A 70 -8.38 -4.72 -15.00
CA ASP A 70 -8.50 -3.43 -15.67
C ASP A 70 -9.42 -2.47 -14.89
N GLU A 71 -10.55 -2.97 -14.40
CA GLU A 71 -11.44 -2.23 -13.50
C GLU A 71 -10.74 -1.85 -12.19
N GLY A 72 -9.97 -2.77 -11.62
CA GLY A 72 -9.15 -2.54 -10.42
C GLY A 72 -8.12 -1.45 -10.63
N VAL A 73 -7.41 -1.44 -11.74
CA VAL A 73 -6.44 -0.41 -12.12
C VAL A 73 -7.11 0.96 -12.23
N ASP A 74 -8.28 1.05 -12.87
CA ASP A 74 -9.01 2.30 -13.00
C ASP A 74 -9.55 2.79 -11.65
N ASN A 75 -9.97 1.89 -10.76
CA ASN A 75 -10.31 2.22 -9.39
C ASN A 75 -9.11 2.80 -8.62
N VAL A 76 -7.93 2.20 -8.74
CA VAL A 76 -6.70 2.72 -8.11
C VAL A 76 -6.35 4.10 -8.64
N LYS A 77 -6.41 4.32 -9.96
CA LYS A 77 -6.19 5.66 -10.56
C LYS A 77 -7.17 6.70 -9.99
N ARG A 78 -8.45 6.33 -9.86
CA ARG A 78 -9.48 7.20 -9.28
C ARG A 78 -9.19 7.53 -7.82
N ILE A 79 -8.86 6.52 -7.00
CA ILE A 79 -8.50 6.72 -5.59
C ILE A 79 -7.30 7.65 -5.45
N LEU A 80 -6.27 7.47 -6.26
CA LEU A 80 -5.09 8.33 -6.23
C LEU A 80 -5.40 9.77 -6.66
N ARG A 81 -6.23 9.95 -7.69
CA ARG A 81 -6.65 11.28 -8.14
C ARG A 81 -7.47 12.01 -7.09
N ASP A 82 -8.40 11.30 -6.44
CA ASP A 82 -9.40 11.91 -5.57
C ASP A 82 -8.94 12.00 -4.10
N ASN A 83 -8.09 11.08 -3.64
CA ASN A 83 -7.74 10.95 -2.22
C ASN A 83 -6.26 11.19 -1.90
N TYR A 84 -5.33 10.99 -2.86
CA TYR A 84 -3.92 11.24 -2.59
C TYR A 84 -3.65 12.74 -2.48
N VAL A 85 -3.16 13.15 -1.30
CA VAL A 85 -2.88 14.56 -1.04
C VAL A 85 -1.58 14.97 -1.73
N ARG A 86 -1.67 15.93 -2.63
CA ARG A 86 -0.52 16.67 -3.15
C ARG A 86 -0.35 17.96 -2.36
N PRO A 87 0.87 18.33 -1.97
CA PRO A 87 1.09 19.52 -1.15
C PRO A 87 0.53 20.82 -1.76
N ASP A 88 0.56 20.94 -3.07
CA ASP A 88 0.00 22.07 -3.83
C ASP A 88 -1.54 22.10 -3.88
N GLU A 89 -2.20 20.96 -3.67
CA GLU A 89 -3.66 20.83 -3.61
C GLU A 89 -4.21 20.83 -2.17
N ALA A 90 -3.37 20.93 -1.13
CA ALA A 90 -3.77 20.81 0.26
C ALA A 90 -4.92 21.75 0.65
N GLN A 91 -4.88 23.03 0.23
CA GLN A 91 -5.92 24.00 0.54
C GLN A 91 -7.26 23.66 -0.13
N LYS A 92 -7.24 23.12 -1.33
CA LYS A 92 -8.44 22.63 -2.02
C LYS A 92 -9.08 21.48 -1.26
N ILE A 93 -8.28 20.53 -0.79
CA ILE A 93 -8.77 19.37 0.00
C ILE A 93 -9.35 19.83 1.34
N LEU A 94 -8.71 20.78 2.04
CA LEU A 94 -9.24 21.36 3.27
C LEU A 94 -10.57 22.07 3.05
N SER A 95 -10.72 22.78 1.93
CA SER A 95 -11.97 23.43 1.56
C SER A 95 -13.08 22.41 1.30
N LEU A 96 -12.77 21.32 0.59
CA LEU A 96 -13.71 20.22 0.34
C LEU A 96 -14.09 19.49 1.64
N LEU A 97 -13.14 19.28 2.54
CA LEU A 97 -13.40 18.68 3.84
C LEU A 97 -14.37 19.55 4.66
N ARG A 98 -14.14 20.85 4.69
CA ARG A 98 -15.03 21.83 5.35
C ARG A 98 -16.44 21.82 4.75
N GLU A 99 -16.54 21.84 3.43
CA GLU A 99 -17.82 21.90 2.71
C GLU A 99 -18.64 20.61 2.89
N ARG A 100 -17.99 19.45 2.83
CA ARG A 100 -18.65 18.15 2.89
C ARG A 100 -18.82 17.60 4.30
N GLY A 101 -18.15 18.18 5.29
CA GLY A 101 -18.13 17.69 6.67
C GLY A 101 -17.25 16.44 6.87
N SER A 102 -16.96 15.68 5.82
CA SER A 102 -16.05 14.53 5.85
C SER A 102 -15.33 14.33 4.53
N TYR A 103 -14.09 13.82 4.59
CA TYR A 103 -13.29 13.52 3.40
C TYR A 103 -12.28 12.41 3.68
N THR A 104 -12.04 11.57 2.68
CA THR A 104 -10.99 10.53 2.77
C THR A 104 -9.72 11.04 2.10
N VAL A 105 -8.59 10.93 2.78
CA VAL A 105 -7.28 11.33 2.26
C VAL A 105 -6.26 10.20 2.39
N ILE A 106 -5.27 10.20 1.50
CA ILE A 106 -4.07 9.38 1.60
C ILE A 106 -2.91 10.33 1.86
N ASP A 107 -2.37 10.28 3.06
CA ASP A 107 -1.24 11.13 3.48
C ASP A 107 -0.30 10.37 4.43
N ARG A 108 0.89 10.89 4.57
CA ARG A 108 1.84 10.44 5.58
C ARG A 108 1.61 11.23 6.86
N ILE A 109 1.43 10.51 7.96
CA ILE A 109 1.26 11.13 9.28
C ILE A 109 2.40 10.73 10.23
N THR A 110 2.79 11.67 11.07
CA THR A 110 3.66 11.46 12.22
C THR A 110 2.90 11.81 13.49
N VAL A 111 3.19 11.14 14.58
CA VAL A 111 2.52 11.36 15.86
C VAL A 111 3.54 11.73 16.91
N VAL A 112 3.20 12.68 17.75
CA VAL A 112 3.98 13.09 18.93
C VAL A 112 3.11 13.09 20.17
N LEU A 113 3.71 12.85 21.32
CA LEU A 113 3.04 13.04 22.61
C LEU A 113 3.15 14.51 23.02
N ASN A 114 2.03 15.20 23.09
CA ASN A 114 1.95 16.52 23.70
C ASN A 114 1.90 16.37 25.24
N THR A 115 3.05 16.52 25.88
CA THR A 115 3.18 16.31 27.34
C THR A 115 2.48 17.37 28.20
N LYS A 116 2.08 18.51 27.60
CA LYS A 116 1.35 19.56 28.32
C LYS A 116 -0.14 19.22 28.44
N GLU A 117 -0.67 18.60 27.42
CA GLU A 117 -2.10 18.26 27.34
C GLU A 117 -2.35 16.75 27.52
N ASP A 118 -1.28 15.99 27.76
CA ASP A 118 -1.28 14.53 27.95
C ASP A 118 -2.09 13.79 26.89
N ARG A 119 -1.85 14.16 25.61
CA ARG A 119 -2.52 13.55 24.47
C ARG A 119 -1.58 13.37 23.29
N TYR A 120 -1.90 12.41 22.43
CA TYR A 120 -1.20 12.23 21.14
C TYR A 120 -1.77 13.16 20.08
N GLU A 121 -0.87 13.73 19.27
CA GLU A 121 -1.18 14.67 18.20
C GLU A 121 -0.52 14.24 16.90
N ALA A 122 -1.33 14.19 15.84
CA ALA A 122 -0.86 13.85 14.50
C ALA A 122 -0.53 15.10 13.69
N THR A 123 0.52 14.98 12.87
CA THR A 123 0.91 15.94 11.84
C THR A 123 0.80 15.27 10.48
N PHE A 124 0.11 15.90 9.55
CA PHE A 124 -0.07 15.46 8.18
C PHE A 124 0.97 16.09 7.28
N SER A 125 1.76 15.29 6.59
CA SER A 125 2.92 15.77 5.85
C SER A 125 2.54 16.58 4.61
N ASN A 126 1.63 16.06 3.79
CA ASN A 126 1.22 16.71 2.54
C ASN A 126 0.06 17.69 2.73
N LEU A 127 -0.90 17.37 3.59
CA LEU A 127 -2.01 18.27 3.92
C LEU A 127 -1.55 19.49 4.72
N GLY A 128 -0.36 19.40 5.36
CA GLY A 128 0.27 20.51 6.05
C GLY A 128 -0.40 20.91 7.38
N ILE A 129 -1.30 20.10 7.92
CA ILE A 129 -1.98 20.35 9.19
C ILE A 129 -1.27 19.66 10.34
N LYS A 130 -1.35 20.27 11.53
CA LYS A 130 -0.67 19.81 12.74
C LYS A 130 -1.63 19.80 13.93
N ASN A 131 -1.19 19.14 15.01
CA ASN A 131 -1.88 19.10 16.29
C ASN A 131 -3.30 18.51 16.19
N ILE A 132 -3.47 17.52 15.31
CA ILE A 132 -4.73 16.79 15.19
C ILE A 132 -4.79 15.73 16.26
N PRO A 133 -5.77 15.75 17.19
CA PRO A 133 -5.89 14.72 18.22
C PRO A 133 -6.05 13.33 17.58
N ILE A 134 -5.33 12.35 18.14
CA ILE A 134 -5.40 10.96 17.71
C ILE A 134 -5.55 10.04 18.91
N SER A 135 -6.37 8.98 18.79
CA SER A 135 -6.54 8.00 19.86
C SER A 135 -5.24 7.27 20.20
N ALA A 136 -5.01 7.06 21.49
CA ALA A 136 -3.90 6.26 22.00
C ALA A 136 -3.94 4.80 21.50
N ASP A 137 -5.12 4.29 21.14
CA ASP A 137 -5.26 2.93 20.59
C ASP A 137 -4.55 2.79 19.26
N TYR A 138 -4.67 3.76 18.34
CA TYR A 138 -3.91 3.75 17.10
C TYR A 138 -2.39 3.76 17.33
N VAL A 139 -1.94 4.46 18.37
CA VAL A 139 -0.50 4.52 18.69
C VAL A 139 0.00 3.21 19.28
N LYS A 140 -0.83 2.51 20.06
CA LYS A 140 -0.52 1.17 20.60
C LYS A 140 -0.47 0.12 19.49
N ASP A 141 -1.43 0.19 18.56
CA ASP A 141 -1.53 -0.75 17.45
C ASP A 141 -0.43 -0.52 16.40
N PHE A 142 0.03 0.73 16.27
CA PHE A 142 0.98 1.15 15.22
C PHE A 142 2.08 2.04 15.80
N ASP A 143 3.05 1.45 16.48
CA ASP A 143 4.18 2.12 17.14
C ASP A 143 5.04 2.97 16.17
N ARG A 144 5.08 2.60 14.89
CA ARG A 144 5.76 3.36 13.83
C ARG A 144 5.20 4.77 13.63
N LEU A 145 4.00 5.05 14.10
CA LEU A 145 3.45 6.41 14.12
C LEU A 145 4.35 7.37 14.90
N LEU A 146 4.98 6.89 15.98
CA LEU A 146 5.95 7.65 16.79
C LEU A 146 7.37 7.66 16.19
N CYS A 147 7.67 6.74 15.27
CA CYS A 147 9.02 6.52 14.74
C CYS A 147 9.14 6.98 13.28
N GLY A 148 8.94 8.28 13.01
CA GLY A 148 9.11 8.85 11.67
C GLY A 148 7.87 8.83 10.78
N GLY A 149 6.77 8.25 11.27
CA GLY A 149 5.47 8.29 10.60
C GLY A 149 5.28 7.27 9.50
N ILE A 150 4.02 7.05 9.14
CA ILE A 150 3.58 6.09 8.13
C ILE A 150 2.56 6.71 7.18
N TRP A 151 2.46 6.13 5.98
CA TRP A 151 1.38 6.44 5.05
C TRP A 151 0.09 5.72 5.47
N CYS A 152 -1.01 6.46 5.45
CA CYS A 152 -2.32 5.97 5.86
C CYS A 152 -3.41 6.43 4.90
N ILE A 153 -4.48 5.63 4.83
CA ILE A 153 -5.78 6.08 4.35
C ILE A 153 -6.52 6.58 5.58
N LEU A 154 -6.95 7.85 5.57
CA LEU A 154 -7.58 8.51 6.70
C LEU A 154 -8.95 9.04 6.31
N GLN A 155 -9.96 8.71 7.10
CA GLN A 155 -11.25 9.39 7.05
C GLN A 155 -11.21 10.52 8.06
N LEU A 156 -11.35 11.74 7.55
CA LEU A 156 -11.37 12.97 8.34
C LEU A 156 -12.78 13.52 8.42
N ASP A 157 -13.13 14.04 9.59
CA ASP A 157 -14.34 14.80 9.82
C ASP A 157 -13.99 16.26 10.12
N TYR A 158 -14.89 17.16 9.75
CA TYR A 158 -14.78 18.57 10.03
C TYR A 158 -15.99 19.02 10.86
N GLU A 159 -15.74 19.36 12.12
CA GLU A 159 -16.73 19.91 13.05
C GLU A 159 -16.24 21.25 13.58
N PHE A 160 -16.89 22.33 13.14
CA PHE A 160 -16.59 23.64 13.65
C PHE A 160 -17.65 24.06 14.67
N ILE A 161 -17.24 24.22 15.95
CA ILE A 161 -18.12 24.65 17.05
C ILE A 161 -17.87 26.13 17.28
N GLU A 162 -18.87 26.95 17.01
CA GLU A 162 -18.76 28.42 17.06
C GLU A 162 -18.50 28.99 18.47
N GLU A 163 -19.00 28.31 19.48
CA GLU A 163 -18.88 28.71 20.89
C GLU A 163 -17.46 28.48 21.46
N ASP A 164 -16.67 27.62 20.83
CA ASP A 164 -15.34 27.24 21.31
C ASP A 164 -14.20 27.64 20.35
N LYS A 165 -14.32 28.85 19.77
CA LYS A 165 -13.42 29.38 18.74
C LYS A 165 -11.93 29.42 19.11
N LYS A 166 -11.58 29.35 20.37
CA LYS A 166 -10.21 29.54 20.84
C LYS A 166 -9.40 28.26 21.03
N ASN A 167 -10.04 27.09 21.16
CA ASN A 167 -9.36 25.87 21.60
C ASN A 167 -9.65 24.61 20.80
N THR A 168 -10.59 24.62 19.87
CA THR A 168 -11.01 23.38 19.20
C THR A 168 -10.40 23.24 17.82
N GLN A 169 -9.57 22.21 17.64
CA GLN A 169 -9.18 21.74 16.33
C GLN A 169 -10.43 21.17 15.63
N PRO A 170 -10.90 21.75 14.49
CA PRO A 170 -12.14 21.34 13.86
C PRO A 170 -12.01 19.99 13.11
N ILE A 171 -10.78 19.54 12.86
CA ILE A 171 -10.51 18.32 12.11
C ILE A 171 -10.28 17.17 13.09
N ARG A 172 -10.95 16.05 12.85
CA ARG A 172 -10.82 14.80 13.61
C ARG A 172 -10.53 13.63 12.70
N ILE A 173 -9.74 12.67 13.19
CA ILE A 173 -9.51 11.40 12.52
C ILE A 173 -10.63 10.44 12.94
N ARG A 174 -11.56 10.14 12.03
CA ARG A 174 -12.62 9.14 12.25
C ARG A 174 -12.08 7.74 12.13
N LYS A 175 -11.28 7.48 11.08
CA LYS A 175 -10.68 6.17 10.81
C LYS A 175 -9.29 6.33 10.25
N LEU A 176 -8.40 5.46 10.69
CA LEU A 176 -7.03 5.36 10.20
C LEU A 176 -6.78 3.92 9.75
N THR A 177 -6.31 3.76 8.51
CA THR A 177 -5.89 2.47 7.95
C THR A 177 -4.46 2.61 7.45
N PRO A 178 -3.47 1.97 8.07
CA PRO A 178 -2.09 2.01 7.62
C PRO A 178 -1.95 1.33 6.26
N ILE A 179 -1.14 1.94 5.39
CA ILE A 179 -0.76 1.35 4.10
C ILE A 179 0.41 0.38 4.28
N GLN A 180 1.24 0.60 5.29
CA GLN A 180 2.33 -0.30 5.62
C GLN A 180 1.90 -1.28 6.71
N MET A 181 2.26 -2.55 6.56
CA MET A 181 2.05 -3.54 7.61
C MET A 181 2.90 -3.16 8.84
N PRO A 182 2.28 -2.99 10.01
CA PRO A 182 2.98 -2.54 11.22
C PRO A 182 3.95 -3.61 11.76
N HIS A 183 3.64 -4.87 11.52
CA HIS A 183 4.41 -6.01 12.01
C HIS A 183 4.44 -7.13 10.98
N VAL A 184 5.61 -7.72 10.78
CA VAL A 184 5.78 -8.94 9.97
C VAL A 184 6.05 -10.08 10.93
N ASP A 185 5.12 -11.04 11.00
CA ASP A 185 5.35 -12.27 11.73
C ASP A 185 6.35 -13.14 10.95
N MET A 186 7.59 -13.17 11.47
CA MET A 186 8.68 -13.91 10.83
C MET A 186 8.50 -15.44 10.92
N ASP A 187 7.75 -15.93 11.90
CA ASP A 187 7.50 -17.37 12.02
C ASP A 187 6.44 -17.82 11.00
N GLU A 188 5.45 -16.98 10.74
CA GLU A 188 4.51 -17.20 9.63
C GLU A 188 5.24 -17.20 8.28
N VAL A 189 6.15 -16.23 8.05
CA VAL A 189 6.97 -16.18 6.83
C VAL A 189 7.84 -17.43 6.68
N LYS A 190 8.51 -17.86 7.74
CA LYS A 190 9.33 -19.09 7.74
C LYS A 190 8.51 -20.36 7.50
N ASN A 191 7.31 -20.43 8.06
CA ASN A 191 6.42 -21.57 7.86
C ASN A 191 5.90 -21.63 6.44
N GLY A 192 5.43 -20.52 5.88
CA GLY A 192 5.03 -20.43 4.48
C GLY A 192 6.17 -20.79 3.53
N ARG A 193 7.41 -20.36 3.83
CA ARG A 193 8.60 -20.68 3.04
C ARG A 193 8.81 -22.19 2.84
N LYS A 194 8.44 -23.02 3.80
CA LYS A 194 8.62 -24.49 3.73
C LYS A 194 7.82 -25.14 2.60
N ALA A 195 6.79 -24.49 2.10
CA ALA A 195 5.97 -24.98 1.00
C ALA A 195 6.63 -24.84 -0.39
N PHE A 196 7.75 -24.13 -0.47
CA PHE A 196 8.43 -23.81 -1.72
C PHE A 196 9.78 -24.51 -1.82
N THR A 197 10.13 -24.99 -3.01
CA THR A 197 11.49 -25.44 -3.29
C THR A 197 12.48 -24.27 -3.27
N LYS A 198 13.77 -24.57 -3.33
CA LYS A 198 14.80 -23.53 -3.36
C LYS A 198 14.70 -22.68 -4.63
N GLU A 199 14.44 -23.34 -5.76
CA GLU A 199 14.30 -22.71 -7.07
C GLU A 199 13.04 -21.83 -7.15
N GLU A 200 11.90 -22.33 -6.67
CA GLU A 200 10.66 -21.56 -6.60
C GLU A 200 10.84 -20.31 -5.72
N TRP A 201 11.51 -20.46 -4.58
CA TRP A 201 11.75 -19.34 -3.68
C TRP A 201 12.70 -18.31 -4.29
N MET A 202 13.72 -18.74 -5.03
CA MET A 202 14.61 -17.84 -5.77
C MET A 202 13.83 -17.05 -6.82
N ASP A 203 12.96 -17.69 -7.57
CA ASP A 203 12.10 -17.04 -8.54
C ASP A 203 11.21 -15.97 -7.88
N ILE A 204 10.63 -16.27 -6.72
CA ILE A 204 9.84 -15.31 -5.94
C ILE A 204 10.69 -14.10 -5.51
N LEU A 205 11.88 -14.33 -4.98
CA LEU A 205 12.78 -13.25 -4.56
C LEU A 205 13.19 -12.36 -5.74
N LEU A 206 13.57 -12.94 -6.86
CA LEU A 206 13.94 -12.18 -8.07
C LEU A 206 12.75 -11.36 -8.59
N ARG A 207 11.56 -11.95 -8.68
CA ARG A 207 10.33 -11.25 -9.09
C ARG A 207 9.97 -10.14 -8.09
N SER A 208 10.21 -10.34 -6.79
CA SER A 208 9.96 -9.30 -5.77
C SER A 208 10.82 -8.06 -5.94
N THR A 209 11.98 -8.19 -6.59
CA THR A 209 12.84 -7.05 -6.97
C THR A 209 12.51 -6.47 -8.34
N GLY A 210 11.53 -7.03 -9.05
CA GLY A 210 11.12 -6.62 -10.39
C GLY A 210 11.94 -7.25 -11.52
N MET A 211 12.76 -8.27 -11.21
CA MET A 211 13.49 -9.06 -12.21
C MET A 211 12.61 -10.18 -12.77
N GLU A 212 12.90 -10.60 -13.99
CA GLU A 212 12.26 -11.73 -14.64
C GLU A 212 13.22 -12.93 -14.64
N PRO A 213 13.03 -13.96 -13.79
CA PRO A 213 13.95 -15.08 -13.65
C PRO A 213 14.21 -15.82 -14.97
N ASP A 214 13.20 -15.90 -15.83
CA ASP A 214 13.27 -16.62 -17.10
C ASP A 214 14.21 -15.93 -18.12
N LYS A 215 14.51 -14.66 -17.92
CA LYS A 215 15.46 -13.89 -18.75
C LYS A 215 16.88 -13.89 -18.19
N LEU A 216 17.11 -14.51 -17.03
CA LEU A 216 18.41 -14.56 -16.39
C LEU A 216 19.08 -15.91 -16.64
N SER A 217 20.39 -15.88 -16.89
CA SER A 217 21.19 -17.11 -16.90
C SER A 217 21.28 -17.70 -15.49
N ASP A 218 21.51 -19.02 -15.38
CA ASP A 218 21.65 -19.69 -14.08
C ASP A 218 22.74 -19.06 -13.22
N ARG A 219 23.86 -18.63 -13.83
CA ARG A 219 24.93 -17.92 -13.14
C ARG A 219 24.49 -16.56 -12.59
N ALA A 220 23.50 -15.91 -13.21
CA ALA A 220 23.01 -14.60 -12.76
C ALA A 220 21.95 -14.71 -11.67
N LYS A 221 21.35 -15.90 -11.50
CA LYS A 221 20.36 -16.18 -10.43
C LYS A 221 21.02 -16.52 -9.09
N TRP A 222 22.27 -17.02 -9.13
CA TRP A 222 23.04 -17.45 -7.97
C TRP A 222 24.25 -16.53 -7.73
#